data_e4f696d051cd10cbf461e4ff6ad119e5
#
_entry.id   e4f696d051cd10cbf461e4ff6ad119e5
#
_cell.length_a   1.000
_cell.length_b   1.000
_cell.length_c   1.000
_cell.angle_alpha   90.00
_cell.angle_beta   90.00
_cell.angle_gamma   90.00
#
_symmetry.space_group_name_H-M   'P 1'
#
loop_
_entity.id
_entity.type
_entity.pdbx_description
1 polymer ?
#
loop_
_entity_poly.entity_id
_entity_poly.type
_entity_poly.pdbx_seq_one_letter_code
_entity_poly.pdbx_strand_id
1 'polypeptide(L)'
;MHVIEVLGPGCANCQRLEANTRSAVDMTGAQAQIVKVTDYAKISSYGIMSTPGLVIDGEVVSFGRVPSSTDIAEWLRQMDLAAAQAG
;
A
#
# COMPACT_ATOMS: atom_id res chain seq x y z
N MET A 1 2.09 -13.64 4.15
CA MET A 1 2.80 -12.36 4.14
C MET A 1 2.21 -11.45 3.06
N HIS A 2 1.97 -10.18 3.40
CA HIS A 2 1.46 -9.22 2.42
C HIS A 2 2.59 -8.63 1.59
N VAL A 3 2.32 -8.36 0.33
CA VAL A 3 3.21 -7.57 -0.51
C VAL A 3 2.54 -6.22 -0.76
N ILE A 4 3.17 -5.16 -0.26
CA ILE A 4 2.63 -3.81 -0.34
C ILE A 4 3.51 -3.01 -1.30
N GLU A 5 2.92 -2.47 -2.36
CA GLU A 5 3.65 -1.68 -3.34
C GLU A 5 3.27 -0.21 -3.21
N VAL A 6 4.28 0.65 -3.11
CA VAL A 6 4.09 2.10 -3.12
C VAL A 6 4.49 2.59 -4.51
N LEU A 7 3.50 3.04 -5.27
CA LEU A 7 3.66 3.43 -6.68
C LEU A 7 3.91 4.92 -6.79
N GLY A 8 5.03 5.31 -7.37
CA GLY A 8 5.30 6.72 -7.61
C GLY A 8 6.79 6.99 -7.86
N PRO A 9 7.10 8.18 -8.39
CA PRO A 9 8.47 8.51 -8.81
C PRO A 9 9.41 8.91 -7.66
N GLY A 10 8.99 8.80 -6.40
CA GLY A 10 9.82 9.18 -5.27
C GLY A 10 9.58 10.61 -4.78
N CYS A 11 8.41 11.16 -5.08
CA CYS A 11 8.02 12.51 -4.64
C CYS A 11 7.82 12.57 -3.12
N ALA A 12 7.66 13.77 -2.58
CA ALA A 12 7.46 13.96 -1.13
C ALA A 12 6.25 13.17 -0.62
N ASN A 13 5.14 13.19 -1.37
CA ASN A 13 3.94 12.43 -1.00
C ASN A 13 4.18 10.92 -1.11
N CYS A 14 4.98 10.47 -2.06
CA CYS A 14 5.36 9.07 -2.19
C CYS A 14 6.14 8.61 -0.96
N GLN A 15 7.09 9.44 -0.49
CA GLN A 15 7.88 9.16 0.70
C GLN A 15 7.00 9.13 1.95
N ARG A 16 6.05 10.05 2.04
CA ARG A 16 5.10 10.11 3.16
C ARG A 16 4.22 8.85 3.19
N LEU A 17 3.74 8.43 2.04
CA LEU A 17 2.95 7.21 1.94
C LEU A 17 3.76 5.99 2.37
N GLU A 18 5.02 5.91 1.96
CA GLU A 18 5.89 4.82 2.39
C GLU A 18 6.05 4.81 3.91
N ALA A 19 6.30 5.98 4.52
CA ALA A 19 6.45 6.09 5.98
C ALA A 19 5.16 5.67 6.70
N ASN A 20 4.00 6.12 6.21
CA ASN A 20 2.71 5.74 6.79
C ASN A 20 2.46 4.24 6.66
N THR A 21 2.88 3.65 5.54
CA THR A 21 2.74 2.21 5.32
C THR A 21 3.60 1.41 6.30
N ARG A 22 4.84 1.85 6.52
CA ARG A 22 5.72 1.19 7.50
C ARG A 22 5.15 1.28 8.91
N SER A 23 4.61 2.44 9.29
CA SER A 23 3.95 2.61 10.57
C SER A 23 2.75 1.68 10.71
N ALA A 24 1.95 1.55 9.66
CA ALA A 24 0.77 0.68 9.69
C ALA A 24 1.17 -0.79 9.89
N VAL A 25 2.23 -1.23 9.23
CA VAL A 25 2.74 -2.59 9.41
C VAL A 25 3.17 -2.80 10.85
N ASP A 26 3.87 -1.84 11.43
CA ASP A 26 4.31 -1.92 12.83
C ASP A 26 3.11 -1.95 13.78
N MET A 27 2.09 -1.11 13.53
CA MET A 27 0.90 -1.04 14.36
C MET A 27 0.10 -2.34 14.40
N THR A 28 0.06 -3.04 13.27
CA THR A 28 -0.73 -4.28 13.15
C THR A 28 0.07 -5.53 13.51
N GLY A 29 1.39 -5.44 13.50
CA GLY A 29 2.24 -6.61 13.63
C GLY A 29 2.18 -7.53 12.41
N ALA A 30 1.60 -7.06 11.31
CA ALA A 30 1.46 -7.87 10.11
C ALA A 30 2.82 -8.18 9.50
N GLN A 31 2.93 -9.35 8.88
CA GLN A 31 4.10 -9.69 8.10
C GLN A 31 3.90 -9.14 6.69
N ALA A 32 4.76 -8.21 6.28
CA ALA A 32 4.61 -7.53 5.00
C ALA A 32 5.96 -7.15 4.43
N GLN A 33 6.03 -7.20 3.10
CA GLN A 33 7.15 -6.67 2.34
C GLN A 33 6.69 -5.39 1.66
N ILE A 34 7.44 -4.31 1.83
CA ILE A 34 7.12 -3.02 1.21
C ILE A 34 8.07 -2.80 0.05
N VAL A 35 7.50 -2.61 -1.14
CA VAL A 35 8.25 -2.45 -2.38
C VAL A 35 7.93 -1.08 -2.98
N LYS A 36 8.96 -0.30 -3.29
CA LYS A 36 8.78 0.96 -4.00
C LYS A 36 8.80 0.68 -5.51
N VAL A 37 7.76 1.12 -6.20
CA VAL A 37 7.62 0.95 -7.64
C VAL A 37 7.71 2.32 -8.29
N THR A 38 8.81 2.59 -8.98
CA THR A 38 9.09 3.88 -9.60
C THR A 38 8.99 3.83 -11.12
N ASP A 39 8.85 2.66 -11.71
CA ASP A 39 8.75 2.49 -13.16
C ASP A 39 7.35 2.87 -13.64
N TYR A 40 7.27 3.85 -14.53
CA TYR A 40 6.01 4.35 -15.05
C TYR A 40 5.20 3.30 -15.78
N ALA A 41 5.86 2.41 -16.53
CA ALA A 41 5.16 1.36 -17.25
C ALA A 41 4.42 0.44 -16.28
N LYS A 42 5.07 0.09 -15.19
CA LYS A 42 4.46 -0.77 -14.18
C LYS A 42 3.36 -0.02 -13.43
N ILE A 43 3.58 1.24 -13.07
CA ILE A 43 2.57 2.07 -12.42
C ILE A 43 1.33 2.17 -13.31
N SER A 44 1.53 2.44 -14.60
CA SER A 44 0.42 2.56 -15.55
C SER A 44 -0.35 1.26 -15.71
N SER A 45 0.32 0.11 -15.57
CA SER A 45 -0.34 -1.19 -15.69
C SER A 45 -1.40 -1.43 -14.62
N TYR A 46 -1.33 -0.70 -13.50
CA TYR A 46 -2.37 -0.77 -12.47
C TYR A 46 -3.60 0.09 -12.78
N GLY A 47 -3.54 0.89 -13.85
CA GLY A 47 -4.68 1.71 -14.28
C GLY A 47 -4.93 2.95 -13.42
N ILE A 48 -3.98 3.37 -12.59
CA ILE A 48 -4.16 4.55 -11.76
C ILE A 48 -3.89 5.83 -12.56
N MET A 49 -4.65 6.87 -12.25
CA MET A 49 -4.59 8.15 -12.96
C MET A 49 -3.63 9.14 -12.32
N SER A 50 -3.23 8.91 -11.09
CA SER A 50 -2.35 9.82 -10.36
C SER A 50 -1.56 9.06 -9.30
N THR A 51 -0.42 9.63 -8.88
CA THR A 51 0.45 9.07 -7.86
C THR A 51 0.44 9.97 -6.63
N PRO A 52 0.79 9.46 -5.45
CA PRO A 52 1.22 8.08 -5.19
C PRO A 52 0.03 7.11 -5.18
N GLY A 53 0.32 5.83 -5.43
CA GLY A 53 -0.65 4.76 -5.34
C GLY A 53 -0.22 3.73 -4.31
N LEU A 54 -1.20 3.04 -3.71
CA LEU A 54 -0.94 1.97 -2.76
C LEU A 54 -1.61 0.69 -3.23
N VAL A 55 -0.82 -0.36 -3.34
CA VAL A 55 -1.27 -1.69 -3.77
C VAL A 55 -0.96 -2.67 -2.65
N ILE A 56 -1.95 -3.45 -2.25
CA ILE A 56 -1.77 -4.50 -1.26
C ILE A 56 -2.18 -5.82 -1.90
N ASP A 57 -1.24 -6.75 -1.98
CA ASP A 57 -1.46 -8.10 -2.55
C ASP A 57 -2.07 -8.04 -3.95
N GLY A 58 -1.58 -7.12 -4.77
CA GLY A 58 -2.02 -6.97 -6.15
C GLY A 58 -3.27 -6.12 -6.34
N GLU A 59 -3.90 -5.65 -5.28
CA GLU A 59 -5.11 -4.84 -5.33
C GLU A 59 -4.81 -3.39 -5.04
N VAL A 60 -5.24 -2.48 -5.91
CA VAL A 60 -5.08 -1.05 -5.70
C VAL A 60 -6.09 -0.59 -4.65
N VAL A 61 -5.60 -0.15 -3.48
CA VAL A 61 -6.46 0.29 -2.39
C VAL A 61 -6.58 1.81 -2.32
N SER A 62 -5.65 2.53 -2.94
CA SER A 62 -5.67 4.01 -2.94
C SER A 62 -4.78 4.53 -4.04
N PHE A 63 -5.13 5.69 -4.60
CA PHE A 63 -4.25 6.43 -5.51
C PHE A 63 -4.61 7.91 -5.49
N GLY A 64 -3.61 8.75 -5.80
CA GLY A 64 -3.80 10.19 -5.87
C GLY A 64 -3.90 10.88 -4.52
N ARG A 65 -3.65 10.17 -3.42
CA ARG A 65 -3.68 10.73 -2.08
C ARG A 65 -2.76 9.95 -1.16
N VAL A 66 -2.57 10.46 0.06
CA VAL A 66 -1.72 9.81 1.07
C VAL A 66 -2.62 9.38 2.23
N PRO A 67 -3.06 8.11 2.26
CA PRO A 67 -3.82 7.61 3.41
C PRO A 67 -2.95 7.61 4.66
N SER A 68 -3.60 7.77 5.81
CA SER A 68 -2.91 7.75 7.10
C SER A 68 -2.46 6.35 7.47
N SER A 69 -1.53 6.26 8.42
CA SER A 69 -1.12 4.96 8.95
C SER A 69 -2.30 4.21 9.57
N THR A 70 -3.24 4.93 10.19
CA THR A 70 -4.45 4.33 10.76
C THR A 70 -5.34 3.71 9.67
N ASP A 71 -5.54 4.42 8.56
CA ASP A 71 -6.32 3.90 7.43
C ASP A 71 -5.70 2.62 6.87
N ILE A 72 -4.40 2.65 6.65
CA ILE A 72 -3.68 1.51 6.07
C ILE A 72 -3.72 0.31 7.05
N ALA A 73 -3.54 0.58 8.33
CA ALA A 73 -3.61 -0.47 9.36
C ALA A 73 -4.99 -1.14 9.36
N GLU A 74 -6.06 -0.34 9.22
CA GLU A 74 -7.42 -0.87 9.15
C GLU A 74 -7.61 -1.77 7.93
N TRP A 75 -7.10 -1.36 6.78
CA TRP A 75 -7.18 -2.18 5.57
C TRP A 75 -6.42 -3.52 5.74
N LEU A 76 -5.25 -3.49 6.34
CA LEU A 76 -4.48 -4.71 6.61
C LEU A 76 -5.23 -5.65 7.54
N ARG A 77 -5.86 -5.11 8.60
CA ARG A 77 -6.65 -5.91 9.53
C ARG A 77 -7.84 -6.56 8.84
N GLN A 78 -8.54 -5.80 7.98
CA GLN A 78 -9.67 -6.32 7.22
C GLN A 78 -9.26 -7.44 6.28
N MET A 79 -8.12 -7.29 5.63
CA MET A 79 -7.59 -8.32 4.73
C MET A 79 -7.24 -9.59 5.49
N ASP A 80 -6.63 -9.47 6.66
CA ASP A 80 -6.29 -10.62 7.49
C ASP A 80 -7.55 -11.33 8.00
N LEU A 81 -8.58 -10.58 8.39
CA LEU A 81 -9.86 -11.15 8.81
C LEU A 81 -10.54 -11.89 7.66
N ALA A 82 -10.54 -11.30 6.45
CA ALA A 82 -11.14 -11.95 5.29
C ALA A 82 -10.40 -13.24 4.94
N ALA A 83 -9.08 -13.25 5.02
CA ALA A 83 -8.29 -14.45 4.76
C ALA A 83 -8.58 -15.55 5.79
N ALA A 84 -8.73 -15.17 7.07
CA ALA A 84 -9.04 -16.12 8.14
C ALA A 84 -10.43 -16.73 7.96
N GLN A 85 -11.38 -15.94 7.45
CA GLN A 85 -12.76 -16.42 7.22
C GLN A 85 -12.89 -17.24 5.94
N ALA A 86 -12.03 -16.98 4.96
CA ALA A 86 -12.07 -17.69 3.69
C ALA A 86 -11.46 -19.09 3.77
N GLY A 87 -10.66 -19.32 4.78
CA GLY A 87 -10.03 -20.61 4.99
C GLY A 87 -10.95 -21.58 5.68
#